data_0678361dc6ddeb4e5d8bb03b0b02830d
#
_entry.id   0678361dc6ddeb4e5d8bb03b0b02830d
#
_cell.length_a   1.000
_cell.length_b   1.000
_cell.length_c   1.000
_cell.angle_alpha   90.00
_cell.angle_beta   90.00
_cell.angle_gamma   90.00
#
_symmetry.space_group_name_H-M   'P 1'
#
loop_
_entity.id
_entity.type
_entity.pdbx_description
1 polymer ?
#
loop_
_entity_poly.entity_id
_entity_poly.type
_entity_poly.pdbx_seq_one_letter_code
_entity_poly.pdbx_strand_id
1 'polypeptide(L)'
;MEKINIHVLRKGCFLILSMLAFTNIVNAQVKKSDSYEQLWQSFLTPPDSIRVGCYYYWVDEHVDPKGVVADLQWMKDNGITLAFLATDIRNRTRWEKPWEGETFGKNKFQSRLWWKNLRTALKTAGKLGIEMGIFNCPGWSLSGGPWVKPEEAMRNWTPNGIEVCKTKQGNDVMCGPCSDEAEGLEVDKLSKRYVQKHFEAFIGEILRRIPPKDRKTLTTVVVDSWEKGKQNYTDSIYAKFRHRYGYELDYTNPACQKDLERLIADLVASEYMGGLTEKAHEYGLRTWCEPYAHSPFPANSITYGSAADEVAAEFWVDDSKFRQKEVDAALGSARRSGKNRVWAESFTDGWPELAKDDWSFEKLKPIADRYFHAGINASILHVMISQPGNDRKPAVRPWFGTYFDRRSQHASDLKPLVTYLRRCNFMLQLGKPLDGANDRRILSDGTIICFTDDSLFEVTFPNGHQELWNPMQGITTRGME
;
A
#
# COMPACT_ATOMS: atom_id res chain seq x y z
N MET A 1 -37.13 -37.64 -8.19
CA MET A 1 -35.98 -37.89 -7.28
C MET A 1 -34.72 -37.36 -7.97
N GLU A 2 -34.43 -36.12 -7.70
CA GLU A 2 -33.25 -35.42 -8.29
C GLU A 2 -32.00 -35.77 -7.48
N LYS A 3 -30.97 -36.21 -8.17
CA LYS A 3 -29.65 -36.44 -7.58
C LYS A 3 -28.96 -35.10 -7.37
N ILE A 4 -28.92 -34.61 -6.13
CA ILE A 4 -28.16 -33.46 -5.72
C ILE A 4 -26.66 -33.75 -5.88
N ASN A 5 -25.98 -32.92 -6.67
CA ASN A 5 -24.59 -33.10 -7.07
C ASN A 5 -23.65 -32.73 -5.90
N ILE A 6 -23.15 -33.73 -5.18
CA ILE A 6 -22.30 -33.62 -3.98
C ILE A 6 -20.94 -32.92 -4.25
N HIS A 7 -20.59 -32.71 -5.53
CA HIS A 7 -19.30 -32.11 -5.91
C HIS A 7 -19.25 -30.60 -5.69
N VAL A 8 -20.35 -29.87 -5.66
CA VAL A 8 -20.42 -28.44 -5.44
C VAL A 8 -20.29 -28.09 -3.96
N LEU A 9 -20.81 -28.93 -3.08
CA LEU A 9 -20.71 -28.72 -1.62
C LEU A 9 -19.29 -28.94 -1.05
N ARG A 10 -18.48 -29.79 -1.67
CA ARG A 10 -17.09 -30.00 -1.23
C ARG A 10 -16.15 -28.82 -1.53
N LYS A 11 -16.37 -28.08 -2.63
CA LYS A 11 -15.56 -26.89 -2.95
C LYS A 11 -15.89 -25.67 -2.08
N GLY A 12 -17.15 -25.51 -1.69
CA GLY A 12 -17.57 -24.42 -0.79
C GLY A 12 -17.07 -24.59 0.65
N CYS A 13 -17.06 -25.83 1.17
CA CYS A 13 -16.55 -26.11 2.51
C CYS A 13 -15.01 -25.95 2.62
N PHE A 14 -14.24 -26.21 1.56
CA PHE A 14 -12.79 -26.02 1.58
C PHE A 14 -12.39 -24.55 1.58
N LEU A 15 -13.14 -23.68 0.90
CA LEU A 15 -12.88 -22.22 0.92
C LEU A 15 -13.24 -21.58 2.27
N ILE A 16 -14.33 -22.00 2.89
CA ILE A 16 -14.75 -21.48 4.20
C ILE A 16 -13.81 -21.98 5.31
N LEU A 17 -13.32 -23.20 5.24
CA LEU A 17 -12.34 -23.74 6.20
C LEU A 17 -10.96 -23.10 6.04
N SER A 18 -10.54 -22.70 4.82
CA SER A 18 -9.27 -21.98 4.64
C SER A 18 -9.35 -20.54 5.13
N MET A 19 -10.46 -19.82 4.96
CA MET A 19 -10.65 -18.47 5.51
C MET A 19 -10.74 -18.49 7.04
N LEU A 20 -11.42 -19.47 7.64
CA LEU A 20 -11.47 -19.63 9.10
C LEU A 20 -10.11 -20.08 9.69
N ALA A 21 -9.29 -20.81 8.93
CA ALA A 21 -7.95 -21.20 9.37
C ALA A 21 -6.98 -20.01 9.37
N PHE A 22 -7.07 -19.08 8.40
CA PHE A 22 -6.21 -17.89 8.37
C PHE A 22 -6.55 -16.88 9.47
N THR A 23 -7.85 -16.65 9.75
CA THR A 23 -8.27 -15.79 10.89
C THR A 23 -7.92 -16.41 12.24
N ASN A 24 -7.95 -17.73 12.36
CA ASN A 24 -7.56 -18.44 13.59
C ASN A 24 -6.04 -18.50 13.79
N ILE A 25 -5.23 -18.52 12.73
CA ILE A 25 -3.76 -18.52 12.86
C ILE A 25 -3.26 -17.16 13.39
N VAL A 26 -3.81 -16.04 12.93
CA VAL A 26 -3.47 -14.71 13.46
C VAL A 26 -3.94 -14.59 14.93
N ASN A 27 -5.15 -15.08 15.26
CA ASN A 27 -5.64 -15.09 16.65
C ASN A 27 -4.95 -16.14 17.54
N ALA A 28 -4.47 -17.26 16.99
CA ALA A 28 -3.78 -18.29 17.77
C ALA A 28 -2.34 -17.91 18.12
N GLN A 29 -1.67 -17.11 17.30
CA GLN A 29 -0.34 -16.58 17.65
C GLN A 29 -0.43 -15.52 18.74
N VAL A 30 -1.49 -14.69 18.77
CA VAL A 30 -1.74 -13.71 19.85
C VAL A 30 -2.07 -14.40 21.17
N LYS A 31 -2.79 -15.52 21.17
CA LYS A 31 -3.14 -16.27 22.41
C LYS A 31 -1.96 -16.94 23.13
N LYS A 32 -0.80 -17.05 22.49
CA LYS A 32 0.40 -17.63 23.12
C LYS A 32 1.29 -16.65 23.85
N SER A 33 1.01 -15.33 23.78
CA SER A 33 1.90 -14.29 24.34
C SER A 33 1.49 -13.77 25.74
N ASP A 34 0.55 -14.44 26.44
CA ASP A 34 -0.02 -13.94 27.68
C ASP A 34 0.86 -14.14 28.92
N SER A 35 2.07 -14.73 28.80
CA SER A 35 3.04 -14.73 29.88
C SER A 35 3.98 -13.53 29.78
N TYR A 36 4.34 -12.92 30.89
CA TYR A 36 5.31 -11.83 30.97
C TYR A 36 6.57 -12.08 30.12
N GLU A 37 7.25 -13.22 30.36
CA GLU A 37 8.49 -13.56 29.70
C GLU A 37 8.29 -13.68 28.17
N GLN A 38 7.21 -14.26 27.74
CA GLN A 38 6.89 -14.43 26.34
C GLN A 38 6.57 -13.10 25.66
N LEU A 39 5.86 -12.20 26.34
CA LEU A 39 5.56 -10.86 25.86
C LEU A 39 6.84 -10.03 25.74
N TRP A 40 7.70 -10.09 26.74
CA TRP A 40 8.99 -9.40 26.76
C TRP A 40 9.92 -9.88 25.64
N GLN A 41 10.08 -11.19 25.46
CA GLN A 41 10.91 -11.74 24.38
C GLN A 41 10.34 -11.39 22.99
N SER A 42 9.02 -11.38 22.85
CA SER A 42 8.35 -10.96 21.61
C SER A 42 8.46 -9.46 21.36
N PHE A 43 8.56 -8.64 22.40
CA PHE A 43 8.87 -7.22 22.26
C PHE A 43 10.31 -6.99 21.78
N LEU A 44 11.28 -7.64 22.38
CA LEU A 44 12.68 -7.51 22.00
C LEU A 44 12.92 -8.02 20.56
N THR A 45 12.27 -9.12 20.21
CA THR A 45 12.37 -9.77 18.88
C THR A 45 10.97 -10.06 18.33
N PRO A 46 10.30 -9.03 17.72
CA PRO A 46 8.95 -9.20 17.21
C PRO A 46 8.86 -10.32 16.18
N PRO A 47 7.75 -11.10 16.20
CA PRO A 47 7.55 -12.20 15.25
C PRO A 47 7.49 -11.69 13.81
N ASP A 48 7.74 -12.56 12.83
CA ASP A 48 7.76 -12.21 11.41
C ASP A 48 6.39 -11.71 10.87
N SER A 49 5.30 -11.94 11.61
CA SER A 49 3.99 -11.37 11.30
C SER A 49 3.90 -9.86 11.52
N ILE A 50 4.78 -9.31 12.39
CA ILE A 50 4.95 -7.87 12.61
C ILE A 50 5.94 -7.35 11.57
N ARG A 51 5.39 -6.84 10.48
CA ARG A 51 6.19 -6.42 9.34
C ARG A 51 6.47 -4.93 9.37
N VAL A 52 7.66 -4.56 8.94
CA VAL A 52 7.97 -3.28 8.33
C VAL A 52 8.20 -3.55 6.85
N GLY A 53 7.53 -2.81 6.01
CA GLY A 53 7.66 -2.92 4.57
C GLY A 53 8.38 -1.72 3.96
N CYS A 54 8.60 -1.78 2.67
CA CYS A 54 9.03 -0.64 1.87
C CYS A 54 8.33 -0.63 0.51
N TYR A 55 8.13 0.56 -0.05
CA TYR A 55 7.94 0.69 -1.49
C TYR A 55 9.25 0.34 -2.18
N TYR A 56 9.18 -0.51 -3.21
CA TYR A 56 10.34 -0.94 -3.99
C TYR A 56 10.14 -0.54 -5.44
N TYR A 57 10.77 0.57 -5.84
CA TYR A 57 10.52 1.19 -7.13
C TYR A 57 11.61 0.87 -8.15
N TRP A 58 11.20 0.43 -9.31
CA TRP A 58 12.04 0.25 -10.50
C TRP A 58 11.98 1.51 -11.35
N VAL A 59 13.04 2.31 -11.27
CA VAL A 59 13.07 3.66 -11.84
C VAL A 59 13.87 3.70 -13.13
N ASP A 60 13.34 4.37 -14.14
CA ASP A 60 13.99 4.69 -15.42
C ASP A 60 14.67 3.50 -16.10
N GLU A 61 14.08 2.30 -16.00
CA GLU A 61 14.58 1.07 -16.61
C GLU A 61 15.97 0.61 -16.10
N HIS A 62 16.51 1.21 -15.04
CA HIS A 62 17.81 0.88 -14.45
C HIS A 62 17.75 -0.33 -13.52
N VAL A 63 17.27 -1.45 -14.03
CA VAL A 63 17.06 -2.68 -13.25
C VAL A 63 17.72 -3.87 -13.94
N ASP A 64 18.42 -4.67 -13.16
CA ASP A 64 19.01 -5.93 -13.64
C ASP A 64 18.88 -7.03 -12.55
N PRO A 65 19.01 -8.34 -12.95
CA PRO A 65 18.78 -9.43 -12.01
C PRO A 65 19.74 -9.46 -10.82
N LYS A 66 20.96 -8.95 -10.97
CA LYS A 66 21.94 -8.92 -9.85
C LYS A 66 21.57 -7.84 -8.84
N GLY A 67 21.18 -6.66 -9.35
CA GLY A 67 20.68 -5.57 -8.53
C GLY A 67 19.45 -5.98 -7.71
N VAL A 68 18.46 -6.58 -8.36
CA VAL A 68 17.23 -7.08 -7.71
C VAL A 68 17.55 -8.07 -6.58
N VAL A 69 18.49 -9.00 -6.80
CA VAL A 69 18.91 -9.95 -5.74
C VAL A 69 19.58 -9.23 -4.59
N ALA A 70 20.47 -8.29 -4.89
CA ALA A 70 21.19 -7.52 -3.86
C ALA A 70 20.24 -6.62 -3.05
N ASP A 71 19.26 -5.98 -3.70
CA ASP A 71 18.27 -5.13 -3.04
C ASP A 71 17.41 -5.95 -2.07
N LEU A 72 16.89 -7.11 -2.49
CA LEU A 72 16.09 -7.98 -1.63
C LEU A 72 16.90 -8.59 -0.49
N GLN A 73 18.17 -8.92 -0.72
CA GLN A 73 19.07 -9.35 0.36
C GLN A 73 19.29 -8.22 1.37
N TRP A 74 19.50 -6.99 0.89
CA TRP A 74 19.61 -5.80 1.72
C TRP A 74 18.37 -5.57 2.59
N MET A 75 17.17 -5.71 2.01
CA MET A 75 15.91 -5.64 2.77
C MET A 75 15.90 -6.67 3.90
N LYS A 76 16.24 -7.94 3.59
CA LYS A 76 16.26 -9.02 4.59
C LYS A 76 17.24 -8.76 5.71
N ASP A 77 18.45 -8.31 5.38
CA ASP A 77 19.54 -8.06 6.35
C ASP A 77 19.19 -6.92 7.30
N ASN A 78 18.33 -6.00 6.87
CA ASN A 78 17.84 -4.87 7.66
C ASN A 78 16.45 -5.10 8.29
N GLY A 79 15.90 -6.31 8.20
CA GLY A 79 14.65 -6.67 8.87
C GLY A 79 13.38 -6.24 8.14
N ILE A 80 13.49 -5.76 6.89
CA ILE A 80 12.34 -5.49 6.01
C ILE A 80 11.84 -6.83 5.47
N THR A 81 10.57 -7.13 5.69
CA THR A 81 9.96 -8.43 5.35
C THR A 81 8.74 -8.31 4.43
N LEU A 82 8.46 -7.10 3.94
CA LEU A 82 7.41 -6.79 2.98
C LEU A 82 7.93 -5.76 1.97
N ALA A 83 7.69 -5.97 0.67
CA ALA A 83 8.04 -5.02 -0.37
C ALA A 83 6.89 -4.81 -1.35
N PHE A 84 6.53 -3.56 -1.60
CA PHE A 84 5.52 -3.16 -2.58
C PHE A 84 6.21 -2.71 -3.87
N LEU A 85 6.16 -3.56 -4.88
CA LEU A 85 6.88 -3.38 -6.13
C LEU A 85 6.08 -2.54 -7.13
N ALA A 86 6.60 -1.35 -7.47
CA ALA A 86 6.21 -0.63 -8.66
C ALA A 86 7.19 -0.94 -9.80
N THR A 87 6.67 -1.51 -10.86
CA THR A 87 7.50 -2.22 -11.85
C THR A 87 8.05 -1.34 -12.95
N ASP A 88 7.58 -0.10 -13.05
CA ASP A 88 7.95 0.82 -14.12
C ASP A 88 7.65 2.26 -13.71
N ILE A 89 8.62 2.90 -13.06
CA ILE A 89 8.52 4.29 -12.64
C ILE A 89 9.38 5.15 -13.54
N ARG A 90 8.78 6.19 -14.10
CA ARG A 90 9.50 7.24 -14.82
C ARG A 90 9.81 8.40 -13.87
N ASN A 91 11.07 8.71 -13.70
CA ASN A 91 11.53 9.88 -12.94
C ASN A 91 11.34 11.16 -13.77
N ARG A 92 10.10 11.41 -14.21
CA ARG A 92 9.76 12.65 -14.89
C ARG A 92 9.66 13.75 -13.83
N THR A 93 10.62 14.65 -13.82
CA THR A 93 10.36 15.96 -13.21
C THR A 93 9.12 16.54 -13.89
N ARG A 94 8.34 17.40 -13.22
CA ARG A 94 7.18 18.12 -13.80
C ARG A 94 7.50 18.81 -15.14
N TRP A 95 8.74 18.76 -15.61
CA TRP A 95 9.32 19.50 -16.71
C TRP A 95 9.93 18.62 -17.82
N GLU A 96 9.51 17.37 -17.95
CA GLU A 96 9.80 16.51 -19.13
C GLU A 96 11.29 16.20 -19.40
N LYS A 97 12.19 16.42 -18.46
CA LYS A 97 13.58 16.04 -18.64
C LYS A 97 13.92 14.83 -17.79
N PRO A 98 14.59 13.80 -18.34
CA PRO A 98 15.32 12.87 -17.51
C PRO A 98 16.28 13.65 -16.62
N TRP A 99 16.63 13.14 -15.46
CA TRP A 99 17.65 13.75 -14.63
C TRP A 99 18.86 14.12 -15.50
N GLU A 100 19.42 15.33 -15.36
CA GLU A 100 20.46 15.88 -16.25
C GLU A 100 21.58 14.86 -16.49
N GLY A 101 21.78 14.47 -17.76
CA GLY A 101 22.83 13.56 -18.19
C GLY A 101 22.55 12.07 -18.10
N GLU A 102 21.36 11.64 -17.70
CA GLU A 102 21.02 10.22 -17.58
C GLU A 102 20.30 9.68 -18.82
N THR A 103 20.77 8.54 -19.32
CA THR A 103 20.07 7.71 -20.30
C THR A 103 19.17 6.72 -19.56
N PHE A 104 18.05 6.33 -20.17
CA PHE A 104 17.23 5.23 -19.64
C PHE A 104 18.02 3.91 -19.64
N GLY A 105 17.66 3.03 -18.69
CA GLY A 105 18.20 1.68 -18.63
C GLY A 105 17.69 0.78 -19.77
N LYS A 106 17.73 -0.53 -19.55
CA LYS A 106 17.35 -1.54 -20.56
C LYS A 106 16.12 -2.35 -20.17
N ASN A 107 15.56 -2.11 -18.99
CA ASN A 107 14.45 -2.89 -18.44
C ASN A 107 13.08 -2.42 -18.95
N LYS A 108 12.92 -2.29 -20.26
CA LYS A 108 11.68 -1.80 -20.87
C LYS A 108 10.48 -2.64 -20.45
N PHE A 109 9.36 -1.96 -20.18
CA PHE A 109 8.11 -2.56 -19.75
C PHE A 109 7.71 -3.77 -20.61
N GLN A 110 7.34 -4.86 -19.95
CA GLN A 110 6.98 -6.15 -20.54
C GLN A 110 8.00 -6.76 -21.54
N SER A 111 9.23 -6.22 -21.64
CA SER A 111 10.30 -6.85 -22.40
C SER A 111 10.74 -8.18 -21.78
N ARG A 112 11.52 -8.97 -22.54
CA ARG A 112 12.12 -10.21 -22.01
C ARG A 112 12.94 -9.98 -20.75
N LEU A 113 13.62 -8.83 -20.64
CA LEU A 113 14.40 -8.47 -19.44
C LEU A 113 13.49 -8.14 -18.26
N TRP A 114 12.42 -7.38 -18.49
CA TRP A 114 11.43 -7.04 -17.48
C TRP A 114 10.80 -8.31 -16.86
N TRP A 115 10.33 -9.25 -17.69
CA TRP A 115 9.80 -10.53 -17.22
C TRP A 115 10.84 -11.35 -16.44
N LYS A 116 12.11 -11.33 -16.89
CA LYS A 116 13.20 -11.99 -16.17
C LYS A 116 13.43 -11.34 -14.80
N ASN A 117 13.46 -10.02 -14.72
CA ASN A 117 13.67 -9.28 -13.48
C ASN A 117 12.50 -9.50 -12.52
N LEU A 118 11.25 -9.42 -12.98
CA LEU A 118 10.06 -9.67 -12.16
C LEU A 118 10.07 -11.08 -11.58
N ARG A 119 10.33 -12.09 -12.41
CA ARG A 119 10.45 -13.46 -11.92
C ARG A 119 11.62 -13.63 -10.94
N THR A 120 12.74 -12.94 -11.18
CA THR A 120 13.88 -12.94 -10.24
C THR A 120 13.49 -12.34 -8.91
N ALA A 121 12.79 -11.20 -8.90
CA ALA A 121 12.32 -10.55 -7.68
C ALA A 121 11.42 -11.48 -6.86
N LEU A 122 10.36 -12.00 -7.47
CA LEU A 122 9.41 -12.87 -6.78
C LEU A 122 10.05 -14.17 -6.27
N LYS A 123 10.93 -14.78 -7.07
CA LYS A 123 11.64 -15.99 -6.68
C LYS A 123 12.64 -15.75 -5.55
N THR A 124 13.35 -14.63 -5.58
CA THR A 124 14.32 -14.26 -4.53
C THR A 124 13.59 -13.90 -3.25
N ALA A 125 12.52 -13.10 -3.32
CA ALA A 125 11.67 -12.78 -2.19
C ALA A 125 11.14 -14.06 -1.51
N GLY A 126 10.66 -15.03 -2.31
CA GLY A 126 10.22 -16.34 -1.81
C GLY A 126 11.30 -17.15 -1.09
N LYS A 127 12.56 -17.02 -1.50
CA LYS A 127 13.70 -17.67 -0.81
C LYS A 127 14.07 -16.97 0.50
N LEU A 128 13.94 -15.65 0.54
CA LEU A 128 14.31 -14.82 1.69
C LEU A 128 13.17 -14.66 2.71
N GLY A 129 11.96 -15.15 2.39
CA GLY A 129 10.77 -14.97 3.24
C GLY A 129 10.26 -13.53 3.24
N ILE A 130 10.50 -12.76 2.16
CA ILE A 130 9.96 -11.42 1.97
C ILE A 130 8.61 -11.55 1.27
N GLU A 131 7.55 -10.98 1.86
CA GLU A 131 6.24 -10.87 1.24
C GLU A 131 6.27 -9.77 0.18
N MET A 132 5.57 -9.99 -0.94
CA MET A 132 5.54 -9.05 -2.05
C MET A 132 4.12 -8.56 -2.33
N GLY A 133 3.99 -7.26 -2.52
CA GLY A 133 2.85 -6.66 -3.21
C GLY A 133 3.28 -6.12 -4.57
N ILE A 134 2.32 -5.94 -5.46
CA ILE A 134 2.53 -5.26 -6.75
C ILE A 134 1.49 -4.15 -6.89
N PHE A 135 1.90 -2.95 -7.31
CA PHE A 135 1.00 -1.87 -7.66
C PHE A 135 0.05 -2.31 -8.77
N ASN A 136 -1.20 -1.83 -8.69
CA ASN A 136 -2.27 -2.25 -9.61
C ASN A 136 -2.12 -1.68 -11.03
N CYS A 137 -1.09 -0.90 -11.30
CA CYS A 137 -0.75 -0.39 -12.63
C CYS A 137 0.77 -0.24 -12.78
N PRO A 138 1.27 0.00 -13.99
CA PRO A 138 2.60 0.55 -14.17
C PRO A 138 2.69 1.94 -13.53
N GLY A 139 3.77 2.27 -12.86
CA GLY A 139 3.86 3.47 -12.01
C GLY A 139 3.14 3.27 -10.68
N TRP A 140 2.67 4.37 -10.05
CA TRP A 140 1.92 4.31 -8.80
C TRP A 140 0.47 4.79 -8.89
N SER A 141 0.00 5.35 -10.03
CA SER A 141 -1.40 5.75 -10.14
C SER A 141 -2.34 4.54 -10.07
N LEU A 142 -3.61 4.82 -9.90
CA LEU A 142 -4.62 3.85 -9.46
C LEU A 142 -4.78 2.61 -10.34
N SER A 143 -5.18 2.77 -11.62
CA SER A 143 -5.53 1.63 -12.49
C SER A 143 -5.61 2.06 -13.94
N GLY A 144 -4.59 1.85 -14.68
CA GLY A 144 -4.54 2.17 -16.10
C GLY A 144 -3.44 1.41 -16.83
N GLY A 145 -3.31 1.65 -18.12
CA GLY A 145 -2.28 1.03 -18.94
C GLY A 145 -2.66 0.94 -20.41
N PRO A 146 -1.73 0.48 -21.28
CA PRO A 146 -1.89 0.49 -22.73
C PRO A 146 -3.01 -0.44 -23.25
N TRP A 147 -3.57 -1.29 -22.38
CA TRP A 147 -4.70 -2.18 -22.69
C TRP A 147 -6.08 -1.53 -22.49
N VAL A 148 -6.16 -0.32 -21.88
CA VAL A 148 -7.42 0.37 -21.64
C VAL A 148 -7.83 1.13 -22.89
N LYS A 149 -9.00 0.79 -23.43
CA LYS A 149 -9.57 1.48 -24.60
C LYS A 149 -10.36 2.72 -24.17
N PRO A 150 -10.60 3.69 -25.08
CA PRO A 150 -11.35 4.91 -24.77
C PRO A 150 -12.73 4.65 -24.15
N GLU A 151 -13.46 3.63 -24.62
CA GLU A 151 -14.76 3.25 -24.08
C GLU A 151 -14.71 2.59 -22.69
N GLU A 152 -13.54 2.16 -22.26
CA GLU A 152 -13.28 1.52 -20.97
C GLU A 152 -12.60 2.47 -19.98
N ALA A 153 -12.27 3.68 -20.43
CA ALA A 153 -11.55 4.68 -19.64
C ALA A 153 -12.46 5.50 -18.74
N MET A 154 -11.86 6.25 -17.83
CA MET A 154 -12.55 7.31 -17.10
C MET A 154 -13.16 8.30 -18.09
N ARG A 155 -14.48 8.54 -17.98
CA ARG A 155 -15.22 9.42 -18.91
C ARG A 155 -16.10 10.40 -18.17
N ASN A 156 -16.36 11.52 -18.85
CA ASN A 156 -17.31 12.52 -18.42
C ASN A 156 -18.41 12.72 -19.46
N TRP A 157 -19.62 12.91 -18.97
CA TRP A 157 -20.67 13.56 -19.75
C TRP A 157 -20.35 15.05 -19.91
N THR A 158 -20.45 15.56 -21.12
CA THR A 158 -20.32 16.98 -21.47
C THR A 158 -21.50 17.38 -22.39
N PRO A 159 -21.79 18.69 -22.58
CA PRO A 159 -22.78 19.11 -23.56
C PRO A 159 -22.48 18.64 -24.99
N ASN A 160 -21.26 18.31 -25.31
CA ASN A 160 -20.81 17.80 -26.61
C ASN A 160 -20.87 16.28 -26.75
N GLY A 161 -21.20 15.58 -25.66
CA GLY A 161 -21.25 14.10 -25.65
C GLY A 161 -20.41 13.48 -24.50
N ILE A 162 -20.10 12.20 -24.65
CA ILE A 162 -19.30 11.46 -23.70
C ILE A 162 -17.83 11.49 -24.15
N GLU A 163 -16.96 12.01 -23.29
CA GLU A 163 -15.54 12.20 -23.56
C GLU A 163 -14.67 11.52 -22.51
N VAL A 164 -13.47 11.09 -22.90
CA VAL A 164 -12.43 10.65 -21.96
C VAL A 164 -12.07 11.81 -21.04
N CYS A 165 -11.91 11.54 -19.75
CA CYS A 165 -11.55 12.55 -18.75
C CYS A 165 -10.23 13.23 -19.11
N LYS A 166 -10.21 14.55 -18.90
CA LYS A 166 -9.05 15.39 -19.21
C LYS A 166 -8.40 15.93 -17.95
N THR A 167 -7.08 16.07 -17.99
CA THR A 167 -6.31 16.83 -17.00
C THR A 167 -6.64 18.33 -17.11
N LYS A 168 -6.16 19.13 -16.15
CA LYS A 168 -6.28 20.61 -16.22
C LYS A 168 -5.61 21.22 -17.45
N GLN A 169 -4.63 20.52 -18.03
CA GLN A 169 -3.92 20.92 -19.24
C GLN A 169 -4.60 20.45 -20.53
N GLY A 170 -5.72 19.74 -20.45
CA GLY A 170 -6.48 19.23 -21.57
C GLY A 170 -6.02 17.88 -22.15
N ASN A 171 -5.00 17.27 -21.57
CA ASN A 171 -4.54 15.92 -21.94
C ASN A 171 -5.48 14.84 -21.37
N ASP A 172 -5.50 13.66 -21.97
CA ASP A 172 -6.21 12.51 -21.42
C ASP A 172 -5.67 12.14 -20.05
N VAL A 173 -6.53 11.62 -19.16
CA VAL A 173 -6.10 11.11 -17.85
C VAL A 173 -5.45 9.74 -18.05
N MET A 174 -4.14 9.72 -17.91
CA MET A 174 -3.30 8.55 -18.11
C MET A 174 -2.83 7.95 -16.79
N CYS A 175 -2.49 6.67 -16.77
CA CYS A 175 -1.76 6.05 -15.67
C CYS A 175 -0.31 6.60 -15.58
N GLY A 176 0.38 6.30 -14.52
CA GLY A 176 1.80 6.66 -14.35
C GLY A 176 2.10 7.28 -12.99
N PRO A 177 3.30 7.89 -12.85
CA PRO A 177 4.33 8.05 -13.88
C PRO A 177 4.97 6.75 -14.28
N CYS A 178 5.01 6.46 -15.58
CA CYS A 178 5.59 5.25 -16.15
C CYS A 178 6.25 5.51 -17.51
N SER A 179 6.88 4.51 -18.10
CA SER A 179 7.47 4.60 -19.43
C SER A 179 6.41 4.75 -20.52
N ASP A 180 6.80 5.23 -21.70
CA ASP A 180 5.89 5.40 -22.83
C ASP A 180 5.28 4.05 -23.28
N GLU A 181 6.00 2.96 -23.12
CA GLU A 181 5.52 1.61 -23.41
C GLU A 181 4.45 1.11 -22.41
N ALA A 182 4.45 1.66 -21.21
CA ALA A 182 3.52 1.30 -20.13
C ALA A 182 2.36 2.29 -19.98
N GLU A 183 2.48 3.47 -20.58
CA GLU A 183 1.48 4.53 -20.48
C GLU A 183 0.19 4.14 -21.17
N GLY A 184 -0.94 4.51 -20.61
CA GLY A 184 -2.27 4.28 -21.16
C GLY A 184 -3.35 4.93 -20.32
N LEU A 185 -4.59 4.90 -20.80
CA LEU A 185 -5.72 5.54 -20.15
C LEU A 185 -6.00 4.94 -18.77
N GLU A 186 -6.44 5.78 -17.84
CA GLU A 186 -7.03 5.32 -16.58
C GLU A 186 -8.38 4.65 -16.81
N VAL A 187 -8.60 3.49 -16.19
CA VAL A 187 -9.84 2.70 -16.35
C VAL A 187 -11.03 3.37 -15.67
N ASP A 188 -12.22 3.17 -16.22
CA ASP A 188 -13.51 3.58 -15.63
C ASP A 188 -13.70 2.96 -14.23
N LYS A 189 -13.66 3.82 -13.21
CA LYS A 189 -13.75 3.42 -11.79
C LYS A 189 -15.21 3.21 -11.31
N LEU A 190 -16.19 3.50 -12.15
CA LEU A 190 -17.62 3.31 -11.85
C LEU A 190 -18.16 2.00 -12.40
N SER A 191 -17.29 1.16 -13.00
CA SER A 191 -17.63 -0.10 -13.64
C SER A 191 -16.75 -1.24 -13.14
N LYS A 192 -17.28 -2.09 -12.27
CA LYS A 192 -16.62 -3.32 -11.80
C LYS A 192 -16.06 -4.16 -12.96
N ARG A 193 -16.84 -4.27 -14.04
CA ARG A 193 -16.45 -5.01 -15.24
C ARG A 193 -15.12 -4.50 -15.82
N TYR A 194 -14.95 -3.19 -15.96
CA TYR A 194 -13.74 -2.61 -16.54
C TYR A 194 -12.57 -2.66 -15.55
N VAL A 195 -12.83 -2.44 -14.26
CA VAL A 195 -11.83 -2.60 -13.20
C VAL A 195 -11.28 -4.03 -13.18
N GLN A 196 -12.14 -5.04 -13.23
CA GLN A 196 -11.72 -6.44 -13.24
C GLN A 196 -11.02 -6.83 -14.55
N LYS A 197 -11.43 -6.25 -15.69
CA LYS A 197 -10.74 -6.44 -16.96
C LYS A 197 -9.32 -5.86 -16.93
N HIS A 198 -9.14 -4.68 -16.34
CA HIS A 198 -7.83 -4.09 -16.12
C HIS A 198 -6.94 -4.99 -15.24
N PHE A 199 -7.47 -5.49 -14.11
CA PHE A 199 -6.75 -6.44 -13.26
C PHE A 199 -6.27 -7.64 -14.05
N GLU A 200 -7.12 -8.25 -14.89
CA GLU A 200 -6.74 -9.40 -15.71
C GLU A 200 -5.66 -9.07 -16.74
N ALA A 201 -5.67 -7.86 -17.29
CA ALA A 201 -4.70 -7.43 -18.29
C ALA A 201 -3.29 -7.22 -17.69
N PHE A 202 -3.19 -6.84 -16.42
CA PHE A 202 -1.91 -6.58 -15.77
C PHE A 202 -1.57 -7.65 -14.71
N ILE A 203 -2.23 -7.64 -13.57
CA ILE A 203 -1.96 -8.60 -12.48
C ILE A 203 -2.25 -10.03 -12.94
N GLY A 204 -3.39 -10.25 -13.59
CA GLY A 204 -3.75 -11.56 -14.15
C GLY A 204 -2.69 -12.08 -15.13
N GLU A 205 -2.12 -11.23 -15.97
CA GLU A 205 -1.05 -11.61 -16.90
C GLU A 205 0.25 -12.00 -16.16
N ILE A 206 0.59 -11.28 -15.09
CA ILE A 206 1.72 -11.64 -14.22
C ILE A 206 1.48 -13.02 -13.60
N LEU A 207 0.28 -13.26 -13.09
CA LEU A 207 -0.09 -14.52 -12.46
C LEU A 207 -0.12 -15.71 -13.45
N ARG A 208 -0.46 -15.46 -14.71
CA ARG A 208 -0.40 -16.50 -15.78
C ARG A 208 1.03 -16.84 -16.20
N ARG A 209 1.89 -15.83 -16.36
CA ARG A 209 3.26 -16.03 -16.87
C ARG A 209 4.26 -16.51 -15.84
N ILE A 210 4.10 -16.11 -14.57
CA ILE A 210 5.04 -16.52 -13.53
C ILE A 210 4.47 -17.74 -12.78
N PRO A 211 5.16 -18.89 -12.83
CA PRO A 211 4.69 -20.10 -12.17
C PRO A 211 4.42 -19.90 -10.65
N PRO A 212 3.39 -20.52 -10.07
CA PRO A 212 3.07 -20.39 -8.64
C PRO A 212 4.25 -20.65 -7.70
N LYS A 213 5.12 -21.61 -8.02
CA LYS A 213 6.33 -21.93 -7.23
C LYS A 213 7.33 -20.77 -7.16
N ASP A 214 7.34 -19.85 -8.13
CA ASP A 214 8.28 -18.72 -8.23
C ASP A 214 7.66 -17.42 -7.68
N ARG A 215 6.35 -17.41 -7.33
CA ARG A 215 5.64 -16.24 -6.79
C ARG A 215 4.92 -16.52 -5.47
N LYS A 216 5.47 -17.42 -4.66
CA LYS A 216 4.84 -17.90 -3.41
C LYS A 216 4.52 -16.80 -2.41
N THR A 217 5.32 -15.74 -2.41
CA THR A 217 5.19 -14.62 -1.48
C THR A 217 4.47 -13.40 -2.09
N LEU A 218 4.01 -13.48 -3.35
CA LEU A 218 3.13 -12.46 -3.92
C LEU A 218 1.73 -12.62 -3.34
N THR A 219 1.32 -11.66 -2.50
CA THR A 219 0.09 -11.75 -1.71
C THR A 219 -0.79 -10.53 -1.82
N THR A 220 -0.30 -9.42 -2.36
CA THR A 220 -0.97 -8.13 -2.22
C THR A 220 -1.00 -7.35 -3.54
N VAL A 221 -2.16 -6.76 -3.84
CA VAL A 221 -2.34 -5.74 -4.88
C VAL A 221 -2.40 -4.38 -4.18
N VAL A 222 -1.55 -3.46 -4.62
CA VAL A 222 -1.37 -2.15 -4.01
C VAL A 222 -2.10 -1.08 -4.81
N VAL A 223 -2.88 -0.27 -4.12
CA VAL A 223 -3.61 0.88 -4.67
C VAL A 223 -3.18 2.12 -3.89
N ASP A 224 -2.42 2.96 -4.51
CA ASP A 224 -1.90 4.20 -3.95
C ASP A 224 -2.98 5.27 -3.78
N SER A 225 -2.63 6.44 -3.30
CA SER A 225 -3.52 7.57 -3.12
C SER A 225 -4.18 8.02 -4.44
N TRP A 226 -5.37 8.63 -4.31
CA TRP A 226 -6.11 9.05 -5.50
C TRP A 226 -5.55 10.34 -6.10
N GLU A 227 -5.01 10.26 -7.33
CA GLU A 227 -4.37 11.39 -8.02
C GLU A 227 -5.00 11.74 -9.39
N LYS A 228 -6.09 11.07 -9.77
CA LYS A 228 -6.62 11.11 -11.14
C LYS A 228 -7.88 11.96 -11.34
N GLY A 229 -8.24 12.78 -10.37
CA GLY A 229 -9.39 13.66 -10.47
C GLY A 229 -10.73 12.93 -10.41
N LYS A 230 -11.75 13.48 -11.05
CA LYS A 230 -13.13 12.97 -11.01
C LYS A 230 -13.61 12.51 -12.39
N GLN A 231 -14.46 11.49 -12.41
CA GLN A 231 -15.30 11.12 -13.55
C GLN A 231 -16.76 11.20 -13.15
N ASN A 232 -17.67 11.42 -14.10
CA ASN A 232 -19.11 11.50 -13.83
C ASN A 232 -19.96 10.57 -14.71
N TYR A 233 -19.34 9.77 -15.58
CA TYR A 233 -20.03 8.88 -16.51
C TYR A 233 -19.46 7.48 -16.52
N THR A 234 -20.35 6.50 -16.62
CA THR A 234 -20.13 5.11 -17.01
C THR A 234 -21.31 4.61 -17.83
N ASP A 235 -21.18 3.54 -18.61
CA ASP A 235 -22.22 3.03 -19.49
C ASP A 235 -23.55 2.74 -18.78
N SER A 236 -23.50 2.32 -17.53
CA SER A 236 -24.68 1.98 -16.73
C SER A 236 -25.19 3.10 -15.82
N ILE A 237 -24.66 4.33 -15.94
CA ILE A 237 -24.92 5.39 -14.95
C ILE A 237 -26.41 5.76 -14.86
N TYR A 238 -27.13 5.86 -16.00
CA TYR A 238 -28.56 6.18 -16.05
C TYR A 238 -29.40 5.10 -15.35
N ALA A 239 -29.10 3.83 -15.63
CA ALA A 239 -29.81 2.71 -15.01
C ALA A 239 -29.55 2.64 -13.50
N LYS A 240 -28.27 2.83 -13.06
CA LYS A 240 -27.88 2.86 -11.65
C LYS A 240 -28.52 4.03 -10.91
N PHE A 241 -28.57 5.20 -11.53
CA PHE A 241 -29.18 6.41 -10.96
C PHE A 241 -30.70 6.21 -10.77
N ARG A 242 -31.41 5.82 -11.83
CA ARG A 242 -32.85 5.53 -11.76
C ARG A 242 -33.20 4.45 -10.75
N HIS A 243 -32.41 3.37 -10.70
CA HIS A 243 -32.61 2.30 -9.71
C HIS A 243 -32.51 2.82 -8.27
N ARG A 244 -31.56 3.73 -8.01
CA ARG A 244 -31.31 4.24 -6.65
C ARG A 244 -32.29 5.31 -6.21
N TYR A 245 -32.64 6.22 -7.12
CA TYR A 245 -33.40 7.43 -6.77
C TYR A 245 -34.86 7.43 -7.31
N GLY A 246 -35.21 6.54 -8.22
CA GLY A 246 -36.56 6.41 -8.73
C GLY A 246 -36.93 7.44 -9.79
N TYR A 247 -35.96 8.23 -10.29
CA TYR A 247 -36.19 9.22 -11.37
C TYR A 247 -35.01 9.24 -12.34
N GLU A 248 -35.20 9.92 -13.50
CA GLU A 248 -34.18 9.94 -14.54
C GLU A 248 -33.04 10.93 -14.22
N LEU A 249 -31.82 10.56 -14.59
CA LEU A 249 -30.66 11.44 -14.50
C LEU A 249 -30.71 12.51 -15.59
N ASP A 250 -30.69 13.76 -15.17
CA ASP A 250 -30.49 14.93 -16.02
C ASP A 250 -29.22 15.68 -15.55
N TYR A 251 -28.17 15.64 -16.36
CA TYR A 251 -26.91 16.31 -16.05
C TYR A 251 -27.00 17.83 -16.00
N THR A 252 -28.07 18.42 -16.58
CA THR A 252 -28.29 19.87 -16.57
C THR A 252 -29.07 20.33 -15.35
N ASN A 253 -29.69 19.41 -14.61
CA ASN A 253 -30.49 19.71 -13.43
C ASN A 253 -29.65 19.74 -12.16
N PRO A 254 -29.50 20.89 -11.45
CA PRO A 254 -28.73 20.98 -10.22
C PRO A 254 -29.17 20.04 -9.10
N ALA A 255 -30.48 19.67 -9.05
CA ALA A 255 -30.96 18.70 -8.07
C ALA A 255 -30.40 17.31 -8.31
N CYS A 256 -30.25 16.89 -9.57
CA CYS A 256 -29.62 15.62 -9.94
C CYS A 256 -28.15 15.59 -9.62
N GLN A 257 -27.45 16.73 -9.66
CA GLN A 257 -25.99 16.77 -9.43
C GLN A 257 -25.58 16.24 -8.06
N LYS A 258 -26.30 16.62 -6.99
CA LYS A 258 -26.01 16.14 -5.62
C LYS A 258 -26.21 14.62 -5.49
N ASP A 259 -27.26 14.10 -6.10
CA ASP A 259 -27.55 12.67 -6.07
C ASP A 259 -26.58 11.89 -6.96
N LEU A 260 -26.17 12.47 -8.09
CA LEU A 260 -25.11 11.89 -8.93
C LEU A 260 -23.76 11.83 -8.20
N GLU A 261 -23.37 12.90 -7.50
CA GLU A 261 -22.13 12.91 -6.69
C GLU A 261 -22.15 11.81 -5.60
N ARG A 262 -23.29 11.62 -4.92
CA ARG A 262 -23.46 10.54 -3.94
C ARG A 262 -23.38 9.16 -4.59
N LEU A 263 -24.05 8.99 -5.74
CA LEU A 263 -23.98 7.73 -6.49
C LEU A 263 -22.53 7.43 -6.91
N ILE A 264 -21.82 8.41 -7.47
CA ILE A 264 -20.41 8.25 -7.87
C ILE A 264 -19.56 7.85 -6.68
N ALA A 265 -19.73 8.51 -5.53
CA ALA A 265 -18.96 8.18 -4.33
C ALA A 265 -19.16 6.73 -3.90
N ASP A 266 -20.38 6.24 -3.94
CA ASP A 266 -20.68 4.84 -3.59
C ASP A 266 -20.17 3.86 -4.66
N LEU A 267 -20.24 4.22 -5.95
CA LEU A 267 -19.71 3.39 -7.03
C LEU A 267 -18.18 3.30 -6.99
N VAL A 268 -17.48 4.38 -6.68
CA VAL A 268 -16.02 4.34 -6.51
C VAL A 268 -15.64 3.39 -5.36
N ALA A 269 -16.39 3.39 -4.28
CA ALA A 269 -16.14 2.46 -3.19
C ALA A 269 -16.50 1.00 -3.56
N SER A 270 -17.66 0.77 -4.18
CA SER A 270 -18.18 -0.58 -4.44
C SER A 270 -17.67 -1.19 -5.73
N GLU A 271 -17.66 -0.43 -6.84
CA GLU A 271 -17.28 -0.95 -8.16
C GLU A 271 -15.76 -0.95 -8.36
N TYR A 272 -15.07 0.12 -7.91
CA TYR A 272 -13.62 0.20 -8.03
C TYR A 272 -12.93 -0.59 -6.91
N MET A 273 -12.95 -0.08 -5.68
CA MET A 273 -12.18 -0.74 -4.60
C MET A 273 -12.76 -2.11 -4.26
N GLY A 274 -14.08 -2.21 -4.10
CA GLY A 274 -14.77 -3.47 -3.84
C GLY A 274 -14.63 -4.46 -5.00
N GLY A 275 -14.77 -3.99 -6.25
CA GLY A 275 -14.61 -4.83 -7.45
C GLY A 275 -13.19 -5.34 -7.64
N LEU A 276 -12.19 -4.52 -7.30
CA LEU A 276 -10.77 -4.91 -7.31
C LEU A 276 -10.47 -5.94 -6.20
N THR A 277 -10.98 -5.70 -4.98
CA THR A 277 -10.80 -6.61 -3.84
C THR A 277 -11.43 -7.98 -4.12
N GLU A 278 -12.67 -8.00 -4.63
CA GLU A 278 -13.33 -9.23 -5.06
C GLU A 278 -12.48 -9.99 -6.08
N LYS A 279 -11.93 -9.29 -7.08
CA LYS A 279 -11.10 -9.90 -8.11
C LYS A 279 -9.77 -10.41 -7.57
N ALA A 280 -9.11 -9.66 -6.69
CA ALA A 280 -7.88 -10.09 -6.02
C ALA A 280 -8.11 -11.38 -5.21
N HIS A 281 -9.24 -11.47 -4.49
CA HIS A 281 -9.60 -12.65 -3.71
C HIS A 281 -9.80 -13.91 -4.55
N GLU A 282 -10.28 -13.81 -5.80
CA GLU A 282 -10.36 -14.97 -6.72
C GLU A 282 -8.99 -15.62 -6.95
N TYR A 283 -7.91 -14.83 -6.86
CA TYR A 283 -6.53 -15.29 -7.01
C TYR A 283 -5.80 -15.53 -5.67
N GLY A 284 -6.49 -15.39 -4.54
CA GLY A 284 -5.90 -15.52 -3.20
C GLY A 284 -5.00 -14.36 -2.82
N LEU A 285 -5.15 -13.20 -3.46
CA LEU A 285 -4.45 -11.96 -3.14
C LEU A 285 -5.31 -11.08 -2.25
N ARG A 286 -4.67 -10.20 -1.48
CA ARG A 286 -5.28 -9.14 -0.69
C ARG A 286 -5.12 -7.81 -1.41
N THR A 287 -5.93 -6.82 -1.04
CA THR A 287 -5.77 -5.44 -1.46
C THR A 287 -5.27 -4.58 -0.30
N TRP A 288 -4.39 -3.65 -0.62
CA TRP A 288 -3.90 -2.61 0.28
C TRP A 288 -4.15 -1.27 -0.38
N CYS A 289 -4.73 -0.30 0.34
CA CYS A 289 -5.03 0.99 -0.24
C CYS A 289 -4.79 2.17 0.69
N GLU A 290 -4.57 3.33 0.07
CA GLU A 290 -4.56 4.65 0.66
C GLU A 290 -5.90 5.33 0.40
N PRO A 291 -6.79 5.43 1.41
CA PRO A 291 -8.14 5.93 1.19
C PRO A 291 -8.25 7.46 1.23
N TYR A 292 -7.29 8.16 0.65
CA TYR A 292 -7.24 9.61 0.55
C TYR A 292 -6.78 10.06 -0.84
N ALA A 293 -6.63 11.36 -1.05
CA ALA A 293 -6.31 11.93 -2.35
C ALA A 293 -5.44 13.19 -2.26
N HIS A 294 -4.52 13.31 -3.21
CA HIS A 294 -3.81 14.55 -3.53
C HIS A 294 -4.49 15.35 -4.65
N SER A 295 -5.64 14.91 -5.12
CA SER A 295 -6.53 15.56 -6.10
C SER A 295 -7.97 15.51 -5.60
N PRO A 296 -8.96 16.14 -6.27
CA PRO A 296 -10.36 16.00 -5.87
C PRO A 296 -10.76 14.53 -5.79
N PHE A 297 -11.09 14.05 -4.59
CA PHE A 297 -11.49 12.68 -4.33
C PHE A 297 -13.00 12.52 -4.55
N PRO A 298 -13.44 11.60 -5.40
CA PRO A 298 -14.86 11.46 -5.72
C PRO A 298 -15.63 10.56 -4.75
N ALA A 299 -15.01 10.06 -3.68
CA ALA A 299 -15.59 9.10 -2.76
C ALA A 299 -15.54 9.56 -1.29
N ASN A 300 -16.27 8.86 -0.42
CA ASN A 300 -16.06 8.95 1.01
C ASN A 300 -14.87 8.04 1.38
N SER A 301 -13.82 8.62 1.95
CA SER A 301 -12.57 7.94 2.32
C SER A 301 -12.80 6.70 3.16
N ILE A 302 -13.67 6.79 4.18
CA ILE A 302 -13.95 5.70 5.11
C ILE A 302 -14.66 4.54 4.39
N THR A 303 -15.65 4.84 3.54
CA THR A 303 -16.39 3.81 2.81
C THR A 303 -15.48 3.14 1.77
N TYR A 304 -14.66 3.94 1.08
CA TYR A 304 -13.69 3.46 0.09
C TYR A 304 -12.64 2.53 0.73
N GLY A 305 -11.96 3.00 1.79
CA GLY A 305 -10.93 2.21 2.47
C GLY A 305 -11.47 0.97 3.18
N SER A 306 -12.75 1.01 3.63
CA SER A 306 -13.39 -0.18 4.23
C SER A 306 -13.56 -1.33 3.23
N ALA A 307 -13.57 -1.06 1.93
CA ALA A 307 -13.72 -2.06 0.87
C ALA A 307 -12.41 -2.78 0.52
N ALA A 308 -11.25 -2.29 0.96
CA ALA A 308 -9.96 -2.97 0.83
C ALA A 308 -9.69 -3.91 2.02
N ASP A 309 -8.68 -4.77 1.92
CA ASP A 309 -8.27 -5.64 3.05
C ASP A 309 -7.38 -4.91 4.04
N GLU A 310 -6.48 -4.05 3.58
CA GLU A 310 -5.56 -3.26 4.38
C GLU A 310 -5.68 -1.78 4.01
N VAL A 311 -5.44 -0.90 4.96
CA VAL A 311 -5.56 0.55 4.77
C VAL A 311 -4.34 1.29 5.32
N ALA A 312 -3.99 2.39 4.68
CA ALA A 312 -2.85 3.21 5.07
C ALA A 312 -3.16 4.70 5.06
N ALA A 313 -2.48 5.42 5.95
CA ALA A 313 -2.24 6.84 5.88
C ALA A 313 -0.91 7.12 5.17
N GLU A 314 -0.44 8.36 5.16
CA GLU A 314 0.93 8.71 4.82
C GLU A 314 1.47 9.77 5.77
N PHE A 315 2.79 9.83 5.90
CA PHE A 315 3.47 10.95 6.55
C PHE A 315 4.85 11.24 5.95
N TRP A 316 5.21 12.50 6.04
CA TRP A 316 6.37 13.06 5.37
C TRP A 316 7.47 13.44 6.35
N VAL A 317 8.72 13.48 5.88
CA VAL A 317 9.88 13.91 6.69
C VAL A 317 9.79 15.41 6.99
N ASP A 318 9.46 16.22 6.00
CA ASP A 318 9.20 17.67 6.19
C ASP A 318 7.72 17.89 6.54
N ASP A 319 7.32 17.39 7.69
CA ASP A 319 5.93 17.45 8.12
C ASP A 319 5.73 18.57 9.14
N SER A 320 5.85 19.82 8.65
CA SER A 320 5.47 21.00 9.44
C SER A 320 3.97 20.94 9.84
N LYS A 321 3.17 20.09 9.16
CA LYS A 321 1.75 19.88 9.42
C LYS A 321 1.45 18.39 9.55
N PHE A 322 0.86 18.02 10.68
CA PHE A 322 0.33 16.67 10.86
C PHE A 322 -0.74 16.33 9.80
N ARG A 323 -0.60 15.16 9.18
CA ARG A 323 -1.49 14.66 8.11
C ARG A 323 -2.81 14.09 8.65
N GLN A 324 -3.57 14.95 9.34
CA GLN A 324 -4.78 14.53 10.06
C GLN A 324 -5.82 13.86 9.17
N LYS A 325 -6.02 14.36 7.94
CA LYS A 325 -7.04 13.81 7.03
C LYS A 325 -6.71 12.39 6.57
N GLU A 326 -5.46 12.14 6.26
CA GLU A 326 -4.94 10.84 5.84
C GLU A 326 -5.04 9.83 6.98
N VAL A 327 -4.66 10.25 8.18
CA VAL A 327 -4.78 9.45 9.42
C VAL A 327 -6.25 9.14 9.73
N ASP A 328 -7.14 10.14 9.69
CA ASP A 328 -8.58 9.95 9.96
C ASP A 328 -9.22 9.02 8.93
N ALA A 329 -8.83 9.12 7.66
CA ALA A 329 -9.31 8.25 6.60
C ALA A 329 -8.92 6.78 6.86
N ALA A 330 -7.67 6.52 7.18
CA ALA A 330 -7.15 5.18 7.45
C ALA A 330 -7.76 4.58 8.73
N LEU A 331 -7.75 5.33 9.84
CA LEU A 331 -8.33 4.89 11.13
C LEU A 331 -9.84 4.68 11.04
N GLY A 332 -10.56 5.61 10.39
CA GLY A 332 -11.99 5.50 10.19
C GLY A 332 -12.36 4.26 9.36
N SER A 333 -11.60 3.99 8.30
CA SER A 333 -11.75 2.79 7.47
C SER A 333 -11.48 1.51 8.25
N ALA A 334 -10.40 1.48 9.02
CA ALA A 334 -10.03 0.34 9.86
C ALA A 334 -11.10 0.04 10.91
N ARG A 335 -11.55 1.07 11.65
CA ARG A 335 -12.62 0.93 12.65
C ARG A 335 -13.92 0.41 12.04
N ARG A 336 -14.34 0.98 10.90
CA ARG A 336 -15.57 0.58 10.21
C ARG A 336 -15.56 -0.90 9.78
N SER A 337 -14.40 -1.42 9.38
CA SER A 337 -14.23 -2.79 8.87
C SER A 337 -13.60 -3.76 9.87
N GLY A 338 -13.41 -3.34 11.13
CA GLY A 338 -12.87 -4.20 12.20
C GLY A 338 -11.40 -4.59 12.03
N LYS A 339 -10.62 -3.79 11.28
CA LYS A 339 -9.18 -4.01 11.10
C LYS A 339 -8.40 -3.46 12.30
N ASN A 340 -7.46 -4.24 12.83
CA ASN A 340 -6.61 -3.82 13.95
C ASN A 340 -5.31 -3.15 13.48
N ARG A 341 -4.88 -3.44 12.24
CA ARG A 341 -3.66 -2.90 11.65
C ARG A 341 -4.00 -1.69 10.79
N VAL A 342 -3.27 -0.59 11.03
CA VAL A 342 -3.36 0.64 10.27
C VAL A 342 -1.95 1.02 9.83
N TRP A 343 -1.72 0.92 8.53
CA TRP A 343 -0.45 1.24 7.91
C TRP A 343 -0.26 2.74 7.72
N ALA A 344 0.98 3.13 7.48
CA ALA A 344 1.26 4.38 6.80
C ALA A 344 2.42 4.21 5.81
N GLU A 345 2.30 4.83 4.64
CA GLU A 345 3.44 5.25 3.86
C GLU A 345 4.27 6.18 4.75
N SER A 346 5.52 5.81 5.01
CA SER A 346 6.30 6.38 6.10
C SER A 346 7.53 7.09 5.58
N PHE A 347 7.72 8.33 6.05
CA PHE A 347 8.91 9.15 5.77
C PHE A 347 9.04 9.55 4.29
N THR A 348 7.92 9.85 3.64
CA THR A 348 7.91 10.41 2.29
C THR A 348 8.64 11.75 2.27
N ASP A 349 9.36 12.02 1.20
CA ASP A 349 9.98 13.30 0.89
C ASP A 349 9.78 13.59 -0.60
N GLY A 350 9.66 14.83 -1.01
CA GLY A 350 9.13 15.05 -2.35
C GLY A 350 9.51 16.33 -3.08
N TRP A 351 10.61 17.01 -2.69
CA TRP A 351 11.02 18.19 -3.41
C TRP A 351 12.50 18.16 -3.78
N PRO A 352 12.89 18.57 -5.02
CA PRO A 352 14.27 18.45 -5.52
C PRO A 352 15.32 19.19 -4.68
N GLU A 353 14.92 20.31 -4.04
CA GLU A 353 15.81 21.07 -3.14
C GLU A 353 16.07 20.34 -1.82
N LEU A 354 15.25 19.35 -1.57
CA LEU A 354 15.27 18.54 -0.37
C LEU A 354 15.67 17.10 -0.66
N ALA A 355 15.91 16.69 -1.92
CA ALA A 355 16.24 15.32 -2.36
C ALA A 355 17.34 14.68 -1.52
N LYS A 356 17.02 13.53 -0.82
CA LYS A 356 17.68 13.50 0.38
C LYS A 356 18.04 12.14 0.86
N ASP A 357 19.26 11.98 0.64
CA ASP A 357 20.05 11.07 1.42
C ASP A 357 20.58 11.79 2.69
N ASP A 358 19.75 12.65 3.31
CA ASP A 358 20.03 13.38 4.54
C ASP A 358 19.06 13.00 5.67
N TRP A 359 18.85 11.73 5.86
CA TRP A 359 18.07 11.20 6.98
C TRP A 359 18.99 10.54 8.02
N SER A 360 18.53 10.49 9.26
CA SER A 360 19.13 9.67 10.30
C SER A 360 18.04 9.06 11.16
N PHE A 361 18.38 8.05 11.94
CA PHE A 361 17.46 7.45 12.88
C PHE A 361 16.87 8.51 13.83
N GLU A 362 17.72 9.41 14.35
CA GLU A 362 17.35 10.46 15.31
C GLU A 362 16.36 11.47 14.69
N LYS A 363 16.49 11.76 13.39
CA LYS A 363 15.56 12.64 12.68
C LYS A 363 14.20 11.97 12.42
N LEU A 364 14.20 10.67 12.10
CA LEU A 364 12.97 9.96 11.70
C LEU A 364 12.16 9.43 12.89
N LYS A 365 12.81 9.08 14.01
CA LYS A 365 12.14 8.53 15.18
C LYS A 365 11.03 9.45 15.73
N PRO A 366 11.25 10.75 16.01
CA PRO A 366 10.21 11.62 16.56
C PRO A 366 9.00 11.76 15.62
N ILE A 367 9.22 11.66 14.31
CA ILE A 367 8.15 11.67 13.33
C ILE A 367 7.29 10.41 13.50
N ALA A 368 7.91 9.23 13.55
CA ALA A 368 7.20 7.97 13.76
C ALA A 368 6.39 7.99 15.07
N ASP A 369 6.98 8.45 16.16
CA ASP A 369 6.35 8.50 17.49
C ASP A 369 5.05 9.30 17.47
N ARG A 370 5.05 10.45 16.81
CA ARG A 370 3.87 11.30 16.65
C ARG A 370 2.72 10.57 15.94
N TYR A 371 3.04 9.73 14.93
CA TYR A 371 2.04 8.95 14.21
C TYR A 371 1.61 7.67 14.96
N PHE A 372 2.49 7.11 15.80
CA PHE A 372 2.11 6.04 16.72
C PHE A 372 1.07 6.51 17.75
N HIS A 373 1.24 7.70 18.34
CA HIS A 373 0.21 8.32 19.19
C HIS A 373 -1.10 8.54 18.46
N ALA A 374 -1.06 8.89 17.18
CA ALA A 374 -2.27 9.04 16.37
C ALA A 374 -2.97 7.71 16.06
N GLY A 375 -2.27 6.56 16.21
CA GLY A 375 -2.83 5.22 16.02
C GLY A 375 -2.35 4.47 14.80
N ILE A 376 -1.37 4.99 14.09
CA ILE A 376 -0.63 4.21 13.09
C ILE A 376 0.17 3.13 13.84
N ASN A 377 0.12 1.90 13.35
CA ASN A 377 0.78 0.78 14.00
C ASN A 377 1.45 -0.20 13.02
N ALA A 378 1.63 0.23 11.77
CA ALA A 378 2.36 -0.52 10.75
C ALA A 378 2.99 0.47 9.75
N SER A 379 4.23 0.19 9.30
CA SER A 379 5.03 1.13 8.51
C SER A 379 5.46 0.53 7.18
N ILE A 380 5.26 1.29 6.10
CA ILE A 380 5.83 1.04 4.77
C ILE A 380 6.77 2.19 4.46
N LEU A 381 8.08 1.92 4.38
CA LEU A 381 9.09 2.95 4.14
C LEU A 381 9.02 3.47 2.70
N HIS A 382 8.98 4.76 2.51
CA HIS A 382 9.02 5.40 1.20
C HIS A 382 10.34 6.20 1.05
N VAL A 383 11.37 5.68 0.33
CA VAL A 383 11.26 4.59 -0.63
C VAL A 383 12.59 3.83 -0.77
N MET A 384 12.54 2.58 -1.18
CA MET A 384 13.70 1.85 -1.65
C MET A 384 13.74 1.84 -3.18
N ILE A 385 14.78 2.44 -3.76
CA ILE A 385 14.98 2.47 -5.20
C ILE A 385 15.86 1.29 -5.62
N SER A 386 15.45 0.56 -6.65
CA SER A 386 16.27 -0.51 -7.22
C SER A 386 17.59 0.04 -7.74
N GLN A 387 18.70 -0.57 -7.31
CA GLN A 387 20.03 -0.20 -7.72
C GLN A 387 20.64 -1.29 -8.62
N PRO A 388 21.17 -0.95 -9.80
CA PRO A 388 21.86 -1.92 -10.65
C PRO A 388 22.99 -2.65 -9.94
N GLY A 389 23.23 -3.91 -10.33
CA GLY A 389 24.24 -4.76 -9.72
C GLY A 389 25.69 -4.49 -10.13
N ASN A 390 25.94 -3.45 -10.91
CA ASN A 390 27.27 -3.10 -11.44
C ASN A 390 27.96 -1.95 -10.70
N ASP A 391 27.51 -1.63 -9.48
CA ASP A 391 28.02 -0.51 -8.66
C ASP A 391 28.09 0.84 -9.39
N ARG A 392 27.15 1.04 -10.30
CA ARG A 392 27.01 2.27 -11.07
C ARG A 392 27.10 3.52 -10.19
N LYS A 393 27.80 4.53 -10.68
CA LYS A 393 27.83 5.88 -10.09
C LYS A 393 27.40 6.90 -11.15
N PRO A 394 26.55 7.86 -10.78
CA PRO A 394 25.83 7.99 -9.50
C PRO A 394 24.82 6.87 -9.27
N ALA A 395 24.34 6.70 -8.05
CA ALA A 395 23.21 5.83 -7.74
C ALA A 395 21.94 6.32 -8.46
N VAL A 396 20.98 5.42 -8.71
CA VAL A 396 19.66 5.82 -9.23
C VAL A 396 18.94 6.61 -8.15
N ARG A 397 18.54 7.85 -8.45
CA ARG A 397 17.92 8.78 -7.49
C ARG A 397 16.77 9.51 -8.17
N PRO A 398 15.51 9.21 -7.85
CA PRO A 398 14.38 10.02 -8.27
C PRO A 398 14.31 11.34 -7.47
N TRP A 399 13.40 12.23 -7.85
CA TRP A 399 13.18 13.49 -7.16
C TRP A 399 12.33 13.37 -5.88
N PHE A 400 11.84 12.17 -5.56
CA PHE A 400 10.94 11.88 -4.46
C PHE A 400 11.49 10.81 -3.53
N GLY A 401 10.99 10.80 -2.30
CA GLY A 401 11.23 9.78 -1.29
C GLY A 401 12.53 9.94 -0.49
N THR A 402 12.52 9.36 0.68
CA THR A 402 13.70 9.17 1.53
C THR A 402 14.39 7.87 1.11
N TYR A 403 15.70 7.90 0.84
CA TYR A 403 16.39 6.76 0.22
C TYR A 403 16.85 5.73 1.24
N PHE A 404 16.09 4.64 1.36
CA PHE A 404 16.41 3.51 2.25
C PHE A 404 17.18 2.38 1.56
N ASP A 405 17.64 2.60 0.33
CA ASP A 405 18.34 1.59 -0.45
C ASP A 405 19.82 1.40 -0.02
N ARG A 406 20.44 0.31 -0.50
CA ARG A 406 21.82 -0.10 -0.18
C ARG A 406 22.91 0.90 -0.61
N ARG A 407 22.56 1.98 -1.31
CA ARG A 407 23.46 3.04 -1.77
C ARG A 407 23.27 4.34 -1.00
N SER A 408 22.38 4.34 0.00
CA SER A 408 22.20 5.48 0.90
C SER A 408 23.45 5.75 1.73
N GLN A 409 23.74 7.03 1.99
CA GLN A 409 24.81 7.43 2.90
C GLN A 409 24.50 7.05 4.34
N HIS A 410 23.23 6.90 4.67
CA HIS A 410 22.70 6.54 5.99
C HIS A 410 22.28 5.06 6.10
N ALA A 411 22.81 4.23 5.21
CA ALA A 411 22.50 2.80 5.15
C ALA A 411 22.64 2.07 6.51
N SER A 412 23.59 2.49 7.35
CA SER A 412 23.82 1.92 8.68
C SER A 412 22.68 2.15 9.67
N ASP A 413 21.87 3.20 9.46
CA ASP A 413 20.78 3.58 10.36
C ASP A 413 19.48 2.81 10.06
N LEU A 414 19.42 2.12 8.91
CA LEU A 414 18.22 1.43 8.49
C LEU A 414 17.82 0.29 9.44
N LYS A 415 18.78 -0.55 9.84
CA LYS A 415 18.50 -1.68 10.74
C LYS A 415 18.04 -1.22 12.13
N PRO A 416 18.69 -0.24 12.78
CA PRO A 416 18.17 0.43 13.97
C PRO A 416 16.74 0.93 13.82
N LEU A 417 16.46 1.69 12.76
CA LEU A 417 15.12 2.23 12.48
C LEU A 417 14.08 1.11 12.33
N VAL A 418 14.34 0.12 11.50
CA VAL A 418 13.42 -1.01 11.29
C VAL A 418 13.17 -1.80 12.57
N THR A 419 14.21 -2.00 13.40
CA THR A 419 14.07 -2.67 14.69
C THR A 419 13.17 -1.90 15.64
N TYR A 420 13.37 -0.58 15.73
CA TYR A 420 12.52 0.33 16.50
C TYR A 420 11.06 0.26 16.05
N LEU A 421 10.83 0.46 14.75
CA LEU A 421 9.49 0.41 14.16
C LEU A 421 8.78 -0.93 14.41
N ARG A 422 9.49 -2.05 14.26
CA ARG A 422 8.92 -3.37 14.52
C ARG A 422 8.50 -3.55 15.98
N ARG A 423 9.29 -3.07 16.94
CA ARG A 423 8.94 -3.14 18.37
C ARG A 423 7.71 -2.29 18.69
N CYS A 424 7.66 -1.05 18.19
CA CYS A 424 6.49 -0.20 18.34
C CYS A 424 5.26 -0.80 17.67
N ASN A 425 5.38 -1.25 16.43
CA ASN A 425 4.29 -1.91 15.70
C ASN A 425 3.78 -3.15 16.43
N PHE A 426 4.67 -3.95 17.05
CA PHE A 426 4.29 -5.11 17.84
C PHE A 426 3.38 -4.71 19.00
N MET A 427 3.83 -3.80 19.84
CA MET A 427 3.07 -3.38 21.03
C MET A 427 1.73 -2.75 20.65
N LEU A 428 1.70 -1.90 19.63
CA LEU A 428 0.52 -1.18 19.17
C LEU A 428 -0.48 -2.05 18.38
N GLN A 429 -0.10 -3.24 17.93
CA GLN A 429 -1.00 -4.21 17.29
C GLN A 429 -1.57 -5.24 18.26
N LEU A 430 -1.06 -5.32 19.50
CA LEU A 430 -1.58 -6.23 20.51
C LEU A 430 -2.97 -5.84 20.98
N GLY A 431 -3.79 -6.83 21.36
CA GLY A 431 -5.08 -6.62 21.99
C GLY A 431 -6.05 -5.73 21.20
N LYS A 432 -6.78 -4.89 21.91
CA LYS A 432 -7.76 -3.94 21.37
C LYS A 432 -7.46 -2.52 21.86
N PRO A 433 -7.86 -1.47 21.13
CA PRO A 433 -7.82 -0.09 21.64
C PRO A 433 -8.56 0.03 22.96
N LEU A 434 -7.98 0.71 23.95
CA LEU A 434 -8.59 0.98 25.24
C LEU A 434 -9.23 2.38 25.20
N ASP A 435 -10.49 2.48 25.63
CA ASP A 435 -11.26 3.74 25.73
C ASP A 435 -11.27 4.58 24.45
N GLY A 436 -11.14 3.91 23.27
CA GLY A 436 -11.08 4.58 21.98
C GLY A 436 -9.74 5.25 21.65
N ALA A 437 -8.77 5.24 22.57
CA ALA A 437 -7.43 5.71 22.32
C ALA A 437 -6.65 4.69 21.46
N ASN A 438 -5.86 5.19 20.50
CA ASN A 438 -5.17 4.33 19.56
C ASN A 438 -3.79 3.90 20.07
N ASP A 439 -3.17 4.72 20.90
CA ASP A 439 -1.87 4.50 21.56
C ASP A 439 -1.96 3.73 22.88
N ARG A 440 -3.18 3.33 23.26
CA ARG A 440 -3.47 2.54 24.47
C ARG A 440 -4.16 1.24 24.10
N ARG A 441 -3.66 0.13 24.61
CA ARG A 441 -4.14 -1.22 24.27
C ARG A 441 -4.52 -1.99 25.53
N ILE A 442 -5.49 -2.88 25.40
CA ILE A 442 -5.82 -3.86 26.43
C ILE A 442 -5.77 -5.27 25.86
N LEU A 443 -5.05 -6.15 26.52
CA LEU A 443 -4.90 -7.57 26.17
C LEU A 443 -6.04 -8.42 26.77
N SER A 444 -6.16 -9.65 26.33
CA SER A 444 -7.22 -10.59 26.79
C SER A 444 -7.11 -10.96 28.27
N ASP A 445 -5.91 -10.90 28.83
CA ASP A 445 -5.63 -11.16 30.26
C ASP A 445 -5.82 -9.93 31.13
N GLY A 446 -6.14 -8.77 30.55
CA GLY A 446 -6.29 -7.50 31.24
C GLY A 446 -5.02 -6.65 31.34
N THR A 447 -3.90 -7.11 30.76
CA THR A 447 -2.70 -6.28 30.63
C THR A 447 -2.99 -5.04 29.81
N ILE A 448 -2.59 -3.86 30.30
CA ILE A 448 -2.73 -2.57 29.61
C ILE A 448 -1.35 -2.12 29.13
N ILE A 449 -1.30 -1.64 27.90
CA ILE A 449 -0.12 -1.08 27.24
C ILE A 449 -0.43 0.35 26.83
N CYS A 450 0.42 1.30 27.23
CA CYS A 450 0.35 2.70 26.80
C CYS A 450 1.66 3.10 26.15
N PHE A 451 1.60 3.73 24.97
CA PHE A 451 2.75 4.41 24.39
C PHE A 451 2.81 5.83 24.99
N THR A 452 3.94 6.18 25.63
CA THR A 452 4.09 7.43 26.37
C THR A 452 4.74 8.54 25.54
N ASP A 453 4.60 9.79 25.97
CA ASP A 453 5.24 10.95 25.33
C ASP A 453 6.78 10.85 25.28
N ASP A 454 7.38 10.08 26.20
CA ASP A 454 8.81 9.79 26.21
C ASP A 454 9.19 8.65 25.25
N SER A 455 8.27 8.21 24.39
CA SER A 455 8.46 7.08 23.46
C SER A 455 8.80 5.75 24.13
N LEU A 456 8.26 5.51 25.32
CA LEU A 456 8.33 4.27 26.05
C LEU A 456 6.98 3.54 26.03
N PHE A 457 6.96 2.27 26.33
CA PHE A 457 5.73 1.54 26.61
C PHE A 457 5.58 1.34 28.12
N GLU A 458 4.57 1.95 28.71
CA GLU A 458 4.11 1.60 30.06
C GLU A 458 3.22 0.36 29.95
N VAL A 459 3.63 -0.70 30.62
CA VAL A 459 2.95 -1.99 30.66
C VAL A 459 2.41 -2.22 32.08
N THR A 460 1.10 -2.22 32.24
CA THR A 460 0.43 -2.51 33.52
C THR A 460 -0.18 -3.90 33.48
N PHE A 461 0.31 -4.79 34.31
CA PHE A 461 -0.16 -6.17 34.42
C PHE A 461 -1.40 -6.31 35.31
N PRO A 462 -2.21 -7.40 35.19
CA PRO A 462 -3.44 -7.58 35.95
C PRO A 462 -3.28 -7.56 37.48
N ASN A 463 -2.09 -7.87 37.98
CA ASN A 463 -1.74 -7.81 39.40
C ASN A 463 -1.36 -6.39 39.89
N GLY A 464 -1.45 -5.38 39.03
CA GLY A 464 -1.09 -3.99 39.31
C GLY A 464 0.41 -3.67 39.19
N HIS A 465 1.25 -4.64 38.84
CA HIS A 465 2.67 -4.39 38.55
C HIS A 465 2.82 -3.56 37.27
N GLN A 466 3.71 -2.56 37.30
CA GLN A 466 3.96 -1.68 36.16
C GLN A 466 5.42 -1.69 35.77
N GLU A 467 5.69 -1.64 34.46
CA GLU A 467 7.03 -1.56 33.90
C GLU A 467 7.07 -0.54 32.76
N LEU A 468 8.24 0.06 32.54
CA LEU A 468 8.55 0.89 31.38
C LEU A 468 9.48 0.14 30.44
N TRP A 469 9.02 -0.13 29.24
CA TRP A 469 9.77 -0.85 28.21
C TRP A 469 10.26 0.12 27.15
N ASN A 470 11.59 0.13 26.96
CA ASN A 470 12.24 1.03 26.00
C ASN A 470 12.41 0.33 24.64
N PRO A 471 11.72 0.78 23.57
CA PRO A 471 11.89 0.20 22.22
C PRO A 471 13.30 0.38 21.67
N MET A 472 14.11 1.29 22.23
CA MET A 472 15.52 1.50 21.88
C MET A 472 16.48 0.53 22.54
N GLN A 473 16.05 -0.28 23.49
CA GLN A 473 16.93 -1.14 24.27
C GLN A 473 17.78 -2.06 23.37
N GLY A 474 19.10 -1.98 23.51
CA GLY A 474 20.05 -2.77 22.72
C GLY A 474 20.17 -2.36 21.24
N ILE A 475 19.61 -1.21 20.85
CA ILE A 475 19.82 -0.62 19.53
C ILE A 475 21.00 0.35 19.61
N THR A 476 22.03 0.12 18.79
CA THR A 476 23.17 1.04 18.64
C THR A 476 22.93 1.93 17.43
N THR A 477 23.01 3.26 17.63
CA THR A 477 22.93 4.26 16.56
C THR A 477 24.25 5.04 16.47
N ARG A 478 24.58 5.56 15.29
CA ARG A 478 25.73 6.45 15.11
C ARG A 478 25.52 7.73 15.92
N GLY A 479 26.36 8.01 16.90
CA GLY A 479 26.36 9.26 17.67
C GLY A 479 25.80 9.16 19.09
N MET A 480 25.45 7.97 19.57
CA MET A 480 25.07 7.72 20.98
C MET A 480 26.23 7.13 21.82
N GLU A 481 27.50 7.28 21.36
CA GLU A 481 28.71 6.98 22.15
C GLU A 481 29.22 8.24 22.88
#